data_0db1c273a4deaae8468816c615992407
#
_entry.id   0db1c273a4deaae8468816c615992407
#
_cell.length_a   1.000
_cell.length_b   1.000
_cell.length_c   1.000
_cell.angle_alpha   90.00
_cell.angle_beta   90.00
_cell.angle_gamma   90.00
#
_symmetry.space_group_name_H-M   'P 1'
#
loop_
_entity.id
_entity.type
_entity.pdbx_description
1 polymer ?
#
loop_
_entity_poly.entity_id
_entity_poly.type
_entity_poly.pdbx_seq_one_letter_code
_entity_poly.pdbx_strand_id
1 'polypeptide(L)'
;MLKIDMFSTATKIKGQGVGSAYTELVRMLTEKFPQQFEIEINKYNRTDLSHYHTIDPMFYLSTFSKKRGRKIGYVHFLPETLDESLTIPGPFRKLFYKYVIAFYKRMDEIVVVNPTFIPKLENYGIKRDKITYIPNFVSKNEFHSVNNV
;
A
#
# COMPACT_ATOMS: atom_id res chain seq x y z
N MET A 1 0.51 22.99 2.11
CA MET A 1 -0.30 21.78 2.27
C MET A 1 0.06 20.77 1.19
N LEU A 2 0.36 19.55 1.58
CA LEU A 2 0.67 18.47 0.63
C LEU A 2 -0.62 17.78 0.19
N LYS A 3 -0.76 17.60 -1.11
CA LYS A 3 -1.91 16.90 -1.69
C LYS A 3 -1.52 15.43 -1.93
N ILE A 4 -2.30 14.52 -1.35
CA ILE A 4 -2.02 13.08 -1.39
C ILE A 4 -3.23 12.36 -1.98
N ASP A 5 -2.99 11.51 -2.99
CA ASP A 5 -4.01 10.59 -3.48
C ASP A 5 -3.75 9.21 -2.88
N MET A 6 -4.75 8.69 -2.19
CA MET A 6 -4.71 7.37 -1.56
C MET A 6 -5.37 6.36 -2.48
N PHE A 7 -4.57 5.48 -3.07
CA PHE A 7 -5.04 4.47 -4.03
C PHE A 7 -5.26 3.14 -3.33
N SER A 8 -6.50 2.69 -3.28
CA SER A 8 -6.84 1.39 -2.73
C SER A 8 -8.22 0.93 -3.20
N THR A 9 -8.35 -0.36 -3.48
CA THR A 9 -9.64 -1.00 -3.71
C THR A 9 -10.02 -1.91 -2.54
N ALA A 10 -9.16 -2.05 -1.53
CA ALA A 10 -9.36 -2.96 -0.40
C ALA A 10 -10.56 -2.58 0.47
N THR A 11 -10.95 -1.29 0.49
CA THR A 11 -12.09 -0.82 1.26
C THR A 11 -13.43 -1.37 0.77
N LYS A 12 -13.45 -1.92 -0.46
CA LYS A 12 -14.66 -2.52 -1.04
C LYS A 12 -14.94 -3.91 -0.50
N ILE A 13 -13.98 -4.51 0.19
CA ILE A 13 -14.07 -5.88 0.70
C ILE A 13 -14.05 -5.82 2.22
N LYS A 14 -15.15 -6.22 2.85
CA LYS A 14 -15.27 -6.23 4.31
C LYS A 14 -14.38 -7.31 4.91
N GLY A 15 -13.78 -7.03 6.08
CA GLY A 15 -12.98 -7.98 6.82
C GLY A 15 -11.53 -8.13 6.37
N GLN A 16 -11.09 -7.33 5.41
CA GLN A 16 -9.70 -7.34 4.95
C GLN A 16 -8.84 -6.46 5.87
N GLY A 17 -7.72 -7.01 6.36
CA GLY A 17 -6.78 -6.24 7.20
C GLY A 17 -6.19 -5.05 6.47
N VAL A 18 -5.94 -5.18 5.16
CA VAL A 18 -5.45 -4.08 4.32
C VAL A 18 -6.44 -2.92 4.30
N GLY A 19 -7.75 -3.23 4.17
CA GLY A 19 -8.80 -2.23 4.18
C GLY A 19 -8.87 -1.47 5.50
N SER A 20 -8.71 -2.18 6.62
CA SER A 20 -8.72 -1.58 7.95
C SER A 20 -7.53 -0.65 8.16
N ALA A 21 -6.33 -1.10 7.80
CA ALA A 21 -5.11 -0.29 7.92
C ALA A 21 -5.19 0.97 7.05
N TYR A 22 -5.67 0.82 5.82
CA TYR A 22 -5.84 1.94 4.90
C TYR A 22 -6.84 2.96 5.45
N THR A 23 -8.00 2.50 5.91
CA THR A 23 -9.05 3.36 6.43
C THR A 23 -8.57 4.14 7.64
N GLU A 24 -7.84 3.47 8.55
CA GLU A 24 -7.31 4.11 9.75
C GLU A 24 -6.25 5.17 9.40
N LEU A 25 -5.40 4.90 8.42
CA LEU A 25 -4.40 5.86 7.97
C LEU A 25 -5.06 7.11 7.38
N VAL A 26 -6.05 6.93 6.50
CA VAL A 26 -6.80 8.04 5.89
C VAL A 26 -7.48 8.87 6.98
N ARG A 27 -8.15 8.19 7.91
CA ARG A 27 -8.83 8.87 9.02
C ARG A 27 -7.87 9.68 9.85
N MET A 28 -6.74 9.10 10.24
CA MET A 28 -5.73 9.78 11.05
C MET A 28 -5.20 11.04 10.37
N LEU A 29 -4.82 10.92 9.10
CA LEU A 29 -4.28 12.06 8.36
C LEU A 29 -5.31 13.16 8.19
N THR A 30 -6.57 12.80 7.94
CA THR A 30 -7.65 13.77 7.72
C THR A 30 -8.05 14.47 9.01
N GLU A 31 -8.14 13.74 10.12
CA GLU A 31 -8.63 14.29 11.39
C GLU A 31 -7.54 15.00 12.19
N LYS A 32 -6.32 14.46 12.21
CA LYS A 32 -5.25 15.00 13.05
C LYS A 32 -4.35 16.00 12.34
N PHE A 33 -4.28 15.96 11.02
CA PHE A 33 -3.41 16.83 10.26
C PHE A 33 -4.13 17.52 9.10
N PRO A 34 -5.33 18.09 9.33
CA PRO A 34 -6.15 18.64 8.23
C PRO A 34 -5.51 19.86 7.57
N GLN A 35 -4.60 20.54 8.25
CA GLN A 35 -3.93 21.72 7.71
C GLN A 35 -2.63 21.38 6.98
N GLN A 36 -2.13 20.14 7.14
CA GLN A 36 -0.88 19.70 6.52
C GLN A 36 -1.12 18.88 5.27
N PHE A 37 -2.23 18.14 5.21
CA PHE A 37 -2.50 17.21 4.12
C PHE A 37 -3.90 17.41 3.56
N GLU A 38 -3.98 17.44 2.23
CA GLU A 38 -5.25 17.35 1.51
C GLU A 38 -5.32 15.94 0.92
N ILE A 39 -6.28 15.14 1.41
CA ILE A 39 -6.39 13.72 1.04
C ILE A 39 -7.46 13.55 -0.03
N GLU A 40 -7.07 12.91 -1.14
CA GLU A 40 -7.98 12.43 -2.17
C GLU A 40 -7.98 10.90 -2.15
N ILE A 41 -9.02 10.29 -2.68
CA ILE A 41 -9.14 8.82 -2.73
C ILE A 41 -9.46 8.42 -4.16
N ASN A 42 -8.50 7.74 -4.81
CA ASN A 42 -8.66 7.20 -6.17
C ASN A 42 -9.13 8.24 -7.20
N LYS A 43 -8.59 9.46 -7.15
CA LYS A 43 -9.04 10.56 -8.01
C LYS A 43 -8.18 10.77 -9.26
N TYR A 44 -6.91 10.35 -9.22
CA TYR A 44 -5.97 10.49 -10.35
C TYR A 44 -5.68 11.95 -10.73
N ASN A 45 -5.97 12.90 -9.86
CA ASN A 45 -5.60 14.31 -10.08
C ASN A 45 -4.10 14.50 -9.86
N ARG A 46 -3.59 15.68 -10.23
CA ARG A 46 -2.19 16.01 -9.94
C ARG A 46 -2.00 16.15 -8.44
N THR A 47 -1.04 15.40 -7.89
CA THR A 47 -0.77 15.37 -6.45
C THR A 47 0.72 15.47 -6.17
N ASP A 48 1.07 15.83 -4.95
CA ASP A 48 2.46 15.84 -4.48
C ASP A 48 2.93 14.43 -4.14
N LEU A 49 2.03 13.62 -3.57
CA LEU A 49 2.30 12.24 -3.17
C LEU A 49 1.17 11.34 -3.66
N SER A 50 1.53 10.12 -4.05
CA SER A 50 0.57 9.06 -4.37
C SER A 50 0.91 7.85 -3.51
N HIS A 51 -0.04 7.39 -2.69
CA HIS A 51 0.11 6.23 -1.83
C HIS A 51 -0.66 5.06 -2.42
N TYR A 52 0.05 3.98 -2.76
CA TYR A 52 -0.56 2.78 -3.35
C TYR A 52 -0.64 1.69 -2.29
N HIS A 53 -1.86 1.34 -1.91
CA HIS A 53 -2.13 0.32 -0.89
C HIS A 53 -2.52 -1.02 -1.48
N THR A 54 -2.99 -1.02 -2.73
CA THR A 54 -3.27 -2.24 -3.50
C THR A 54 -2.59 -2.13 -4.86
N ILE A 55 -2.45 -3.27 -5.54
CA ILE A 55 -1.65 -3.36 -6.77
C ILE A 55 -2.51 -3.53 -8.03
N ASP A 56 -3.63 -2.84 -8.09
CA ASP A 56 -4.56 -2.93 -9.22
C ASP A 56 -3.87 -2.51 -10.53
N PRO A 57 -4.19 -3.15 -11.66
CA PRO A 57 -3.58 -2.78 -12.95
C PRO A 57 -3.77 -1.32 -13.35
N MET A 58 -4.92 -0.73 -13.03
CA MET A 58 -5.15 0.70 -13.31
C MET A 58 -4.20 1.58 -12.51
N PHE A 59 -3.89 1.18 -11.27
CA PHE A 59 -2.92 1.90 -10.46
C PHE A 59 -1.52 1.78 -11.05
N TYR A 60 -1.16 0.60 -11.55
CA TYR A 60 0.12 0.39 -12.22
C TYR A 60 0.28 1.34 -13.42
N LEU A 61 -0.75 1.43 -14.26
CA LEU A 61 -0.74 2.34 -15.39
C LEU A 61 -0.60 3.81 -14.95
N SER A 62 -1.23 4.17 -13.83
CA SER A 62 -1.15 5.54 -13.32
C SER A 62 0.27 5.92 -12.89
N THR A 63 1.12 4.95 -12.52
CA THR A 63 2.49 5.24 -12.06
C THR A 63 3.36 5.87 -13.16
N PHE A 64 2.95 5.77 -14.42
CA PHE A 64 3.69 6.36 -15.54
C PHE A 64 3.33 7.83 -15.78
N SER A 65 2.33 8.36 -15.07
CA SER A 65 1.93 9.75 -15.19
C SER A 65 2.76 10.64 -14.27
N LYS A 66 3.24 11.77 -14.82
CA LYS A 66 3.96 12.77 -14.03
C LYS A 66 3.07 13.45 -12.99
N LYS A 67 1.76 13.26 -13.07
CA LYS A 67 0.80 13.82 -12.11
C LYS A 67 0.85 13.13 -10.76
N ARG A 68 1.50 11.97 -10.66
CA ARG A 68 1.51 11.19 -9.40
C ARG A 68 2.42 11.76 -8.33
N GLY A 69 3.34 12.68 -8.68
CA GLY A 69 4.32 13.16 -7.72
C GLY A 69 5.20 12.03 -7.21
N ARG A 70 5.57 12.06 -5.93
CA ARG A 70 6.36 10.99 -5.32
C ARG A 70 5.45 9.81 -5.01
N LYS A 71 5.87 8.61 -5.44
CA LYS A 71 5.08 7.39 -5.32
C LYS A 71 5.54 6.56 -4.15
N ILE A 72 4.62 6.22 -3.25
CA ILE A 72 4.89 5.40 -2.06
C ILE A 72 4.02 4.16 -2.14
N GLY A 73 4.65 2.99 -2.10
CA GLY A 73 3.94 1.71 -2.11
C GLY A 73 3.88 1.11 -0.71
N TYR A 74 2.70 0.69 -0.30
CA TYR A 74 2.50 -0.03 0.96
C TYR A 74 2.41 -1.51 0.65
N VAL A 75 3.37 -2.28 1.15
CA VAL A 75 3.42 -3.73 0.93
C VAL A 75 2.70 -4.42 2.09
N HIS A 76 1.48 -4.84 1.83
CA HIS A 76 0.70 -5.62 2.80
C HIS A 76 0.87 -7.12 2.56
N PHE A 77 1.14 -7.52 1.33
CA PHE A 77 1.33 -8.92 0.95
C PHE A 77 2.47 -9.03 -0.06
N LEU A 78 3.15 -10.17 -0.06
CA LEU A 78 4.10 -10.53 -1.10
C LEU A 78 3.58 -11.73 -1.89
N PRO A 79 4.09 -11.96 -3.13
CA PRO A 79 3.63 -13.10 -3.94
C PRO A 79 3.72 -14.44 -3.21
N GLU A 80 4.74 -14.64 -2.39
CA GLU A 80 4.91 -15.89 -1.63
C GLU A 80 3.79 -16.14 -0.64
N THR A 81 3.27 -15.06 -0.01
CA THR A 81 2.17 -15.18 0.94
C THR A 81 0.82 -15.34 0.24
N LEU A 82 0.68 -14.78 -0.96
CA LEU A 82 -0.52 -14.93 -1.76
C LEU A 82 -0.66 -16.32 -2.38
N ASP A 83 0.46 -17.01 -2.61
CA ASP A 83 0.47 -18.37 -3.17
C ASP A 83 -0.31 -19.36 -2.32
N GLU A 84 -0.29 -19.20 -1.01
CA GLU A 84 -1.00 -20.08 -0.08
C GLU A 84 -2.52 -19.89 -0.15
N SER A 85 -2.97 -18.70 -0.53
CA SER A 85 -4.38 -18.35 -0.54
C SER A 85 -5.00 -18.28 -1.94
N LEU A 86 -4.18 -18.25 -3.00
CA LEU A 86 -4.64 -18.14 -4.38
C LEU A 86 -4.16 -19.34 -5.19
N THR A 87 -5.11 -20.05 -5.81
CA THR A 87 -4.78 -21.12 -6.74
C THR A 87 -4.52 -20.53 -8.12
N ILE A 88 -3.27 -20.15 -8.40
CA ILE A 88 -2.88 -19.57 -9.68
C ILE A 88 -2.14 -20.65 -10.49
N PRO A 89 -2.58 -20.97 -11.74
CA PRO A 89 -1.86 -21.90 -12.59
C PRO A 89 -0.41 -21.48 -12.80
N GLY A 90 0.52 -22.45 -12.87
CA GLY A 90 1.96 -22.21 -12.91
C GLY A 90 2.43 -21.18 -13.93
N PRO A 91 1.96 -21.20 -15.21
CA PRO A 91 2.39 -20.18 -16.19
C PRO A 91 1.99 -18.76 -15.81
N PHE A 92 0.81 -18.61 -15.22
CA PHE A 92 0.31 -17.31 -14.79
C PHE A 92 0.95 -16.83 -13.49
N ARG A 93 1.46 -17.75 -12.67
CA ARG A 93 2.13 -17.42 -11.41
C ARG A 93 3.40 -16.61 -11.67
N LYS A 94 4.22 -17.01 -12.63
CA LYS A 94 5.44 -16.28 -13.01
C LYS A 94 5.11 -14.88 -13.51
N LEU A 95 4.07 -14.77 -14.33
CA LEU A 95 3.63 -13.47 -14.85
C LEU A 95 3.12 -12.57 -13.72
N PHE A 96 2.37 -13.15 -12.78
CA PHE A 96 1.88 -12.40 -11.61
C PHE A 96 3.05 -11.90 -10.75
N TYR A 97 4.06 -12.74 -10.49
CA TYR A 97 5.23 -12.33 -9.73
C TYR A 97 5.98 -11.18 -10.42
N LYS A 98 6.17 -11.28 -11.74
CA LYS A 98 6.81 -10.22 -12.51
C LYS A 98 6.04 -8.91 -12.40
N TYR A 99 4.71 -9.00 -12.45
CA TYR A 99 3.84 -7.84 -12.32
C TYR A 99 4.00 -7.17 -10.95
N VAL A 100 3.95 -7.95 -9.87
CA VAL A 100 4.08 -7.42 -8.51
C VAL A 100 5.43 -6.74 -8.33
N ILE A 101 6.51 -7.37 -8.77
CA ILE A 101 7.85 -6.81 -8.69
C ILE A 101 7.95 -5.53 -9.52
N ALA A 102 7.40 -5.53 -10.73
CA ALA A 102 7.40 -4.36 -11.60
C ALA A 102 6.65 -3.19 -10.95
N PHE A 103 5.51 -3.46 -10.31
CA PHE A 103 4.75 -2.44 -9.60
C PHE A 103 5.59 -1.78 -8.50
N TYR A 104 6.21 -2.59 -7.64
CA TYR A 104 7.01 -2.05 -6.53
C TYR A 104 8.28 -1.35 -7.00
N LYS A 105 8.86 -1.77 -8.12
CA LYS A 105 10.01 -1.08 -8.72
C LYS A 105 9.66 0.30 -9.26
N ARG A 106 8.38 0.57 -9.54
CA ARG A 106 7.93 1.91 -9.96
C ARG A 106 7.83 2.88 -8.79
N MET A 107 7.89 2.40 -7.56
CA MET A 107 7.76 3.24 -6.37
C MET A 107 9.05 3.98 -6.07
N ASP A 108 8.93 5.21 -5.58
CA ASP A 108 10.07 5.98 -5.07
C ASP A 108 10.43 5.53 -3.67
N GLU A 109 9.43 5.13 -2.89
CA GLU A 109 9.61 4.58 -1.56
C GLU A 109 8.62 3.45 -1.32
N ILE A 110 9.00 2.51 -0.43
CA ILE A 110 8.19 1.36 -0.09
C ILE A 110 8.08 1.28 1.43
N VAL A 111 6.85 1.16 1.92
CA VAL A 111 6.58 0.93 3.33
C VAL A 111 6.16 -0.53 3.49
N VAL A 112 6.82 -1.24 4.40
CA VAL A 112 6.45 -2.61 4.76
C VAL A 112 5.86 -2.63 6.17
N VAL A 113 4.82 -3.43 6.36
CA VAL A 113 4.15 -3.58 7.65
C VAL A 113 4.71 -4.76 8.46
N ASN A 114 5.58 -5.55 7.84
CA ASN A 114 6.24 -6.70 8.45
C ASN A 114 7.72 -6.67 8.06
N PRO A 115 8.64 -6.67 9.05
CA PRO A 115 10.08 -6.57 8.74
C PRO A 115 10.61 -7.79 7.97
N THR A 116 9.93 -8.94 8.01
CA THR A 116 10.36 -10.12 7.24
C THR A 116 10.24 -9.90 5.73
N PHE A 117 9.49 -8.89 5.29
CA PHE A 117 9.37 -8.55 3.87
C PHE A 117 10.62 -7.86 3.32
N ILE A 118 11.44 -7.26 4.18
CA ILE A 118 12.61 -6.49 3.74
C ILE A 118 13.59 -7.35 2.94
N PRO A 119 14.08 -8.50 3.47
CA PRO A 119 15.02 -9.31 2.68
C PRO A 119 14.39 -9.87 1.41
N LYS A 120 13.09 -10.13 1.41
CA LYS A 120 12.40 -10.62 0.22
C LYS A 120 12.35 -9.56 -0.89
N LEU A 121 12.09 -8.31 -0.52
CA LEU A 121 12.09 -7.20 -1.47
C LEU A 121 13.50 -6.93 -2.01
N GLU A 122 14.52 -7.05 -1.17
CA GLU A 122 15.91 -6.92 -1.60
C GLU A 122 16.27 -8.00 -2.63
N ASN A 123 15.78 -9.22 -2.43
CA ASN A 123 15.97 -10.31 -3.39
C ASN A 123 15.32 -10.03 -4.74
N TYR A 124 14.27 -9.22 -4.77
CA TYR A 124 13.63 -8.78 -6.02
C TYR A 124 14.39 -7.65 -6.70
N GLY A 125 15.46 -7.13 -6.10
CA GLY A 125 16.25 -6.06 -6.66
C GLY A 125 15.89 -4.66 -6.18
N ILE A 126 15.09 -4.56 -5.12
CA ILE A 126 14.71 -3.28 -4.53
C ILE A 126 15.76 -2.88 -3.50
N LYS A 127 16.28 -1.67 -3.61
CA LYS A 127 17.33 -1.18 -2.70
C LYS A 127 16.80 -0.98 -1.29
N ARG A 128 17.62 -1.36 -0.29
CA ARG A 128 17.23 -1.26 1.12
C ARG A 128 16.90 0.17 1.54
N ASP A 129 17.57 1.17 0.97
CA ASP A 129 17.33 2.58 1.30
C ASP A 129 15.95 3.09 0.86
N LYS A 130 15.26 2.36 -0.03
CA LYS A 130 13.89 2.67 -0.43
C LYS A 130 12.83 2.05 0.47
N ILE A 131 13.23 1.19 1.41
CA ILE A 131 12.29 0.38 2.21
C ILE A 131 12.27 0.89 3.63
N THR A 132 11.08 1.18 4.15
CA THR A 132 10.85 1.63 5.53
C THR A 132 9.85 0.70 6.19
N TYR A 133 10.17 0.24 7.39
CA TYR A 133 9.25 -0.57 8.19
C TYR A 133 8.38 0.33 9.05
N ILE A 134 7.07 0.23 8.87
CA ILE A 134 6.09 0.92 9.72
C ILE A 134 5.00 -0.10 10.03
N PRO A 135 4.88 -0.53 11.30
CA PRO A 135 3.86 -1.51 11.66
C PRO A 135 2.46 -0.92 11.53
N ASN A 136 1.47 -1.78 11.29
CA ASN A 136 0.08 -1.37 11.32
C ASN A 136 -0.28 -0.86 12.70
N PHE A 137 -1.17 0.14 12.75
CA PHE A 137 -1.64 0.70 14.01
C PHE A 137 -3.16 0.54 14.12
N VAL A 138 -3.65 0.55 15.36
CA VAL A 138 -5.07 0.58 15.65
C VAL A 138 -5.37 1.78 16.53
N SER A 139 -6.58 2.33 16.40
CA SER A 139 -6.99 3.45 17.25
C SER A 139 -7.21 2.96 18.69
N LYS A 140 -7.11 3.89 19.65
CA LYS A 140 -7.40 3.55 21.06
C LYS A 140 -8.80 2.97 21.23
N ASN A 141 -9.76 3.46 20.48
CA ASN A 141 -11.14 2.97 20.58
C ASN A 141 -11.26 1.51 20.15
N GLU A 142 -10.58 1.13 19.05
CA GLU A 142 -10.56 -0.25 18.61
C GLU A 142 -9.80 -1.14 19.58
N PHE A 143 -8.70 -0.65 20.13
CA PHE A 143 -7.92 -1.39 21.13
C PHE A 143 -8.73 -1.66 22.40
N HIS A 144 -9.48 -0.65 22.87
CA HIS A 144 -10.33 -0.81 24.06
C HIS A 144 -11.47 -1.81 23.82
N SER A 145 -12.05 -1.83 22.64
CA SER A 145 -13.12 -2.79 22.35
C SER A 145 -12.61 -4.23 22.33
N VAL A 146 -11.37 -4.46 21.94
CA VAL A 146 -10.75 -5.78 21.98
C VAL A 146 -10.45 -6.20 23.42
N ASN A 147 -10.03 -5.27 24.27
CA ASN A 147 -9.68 -5.57 25.65
C ASN A 147 -10.89 -5.78 26.57
N ASN A 148 -12.07 -5.42 26.13
CA ASN A 148 -13.30 -5.58 26.90
C ASN A 148 -14.03 -6.90 26.60
N VAL A 149 -13.39 -7.82 25.90
CA VAL A 149 -13.94 -9.14 25.58
C VAL A 149 -13.51 -10.18 26.60
#